data_b3bbe658beb11163e40c1f37c883367e
#
_entry.id   b3bbe658beb11163e40c1f37c883367e
#
_cell.length_a   1.000
_cell.length_b   1.000
_cell.length_c   1.000
_cell.angle_alpha   90.00
_cell.angle_beta   90.00
_cell.angle_gamma   90.00
#
_symmetry.space_group_name_H-M   'P 1'
#
loop_
_entity.id
_entity.type
_entity.pdbx_description
1 polymer ?
#
loop_
_entity_poly.entity_id
_entity_poly.type
_entity_poly.pdbx_seq_one_letter_code
_entity_poly.pdbx_strand_id
1 'polypeptide(L)'
;MGGNLDASRGKSKTSSHSVPAHLLDNRTGPAENARMDLHQRYPAIADLKARARARIPHFVWEYLDSATGTEATLRRNRAKLDAVLFRPSILHGEFTPDLSTTLFGQSFPLPFGISPVGMSGLIWPDAERLLAAAAAKAGLPYAMSTVASQTPEFVAPVLGPHGWFQMYPPRDPEIRRDMLRRARDAGFTALVLTVDVPVASRRERQTRSGLTQPPRLTPRLLSQVLRRPAWALGTLRMGMPRMRLMDGYAENKVSLSSTAHIGYLLRTSPDWDYLKALRDAWNGPLIVKGVLRADDAARLQDEGADAIWVSNHAGRQFDAAPATIEALPAVRAATTLPVIFDSGIEGGLDICRAIALGADFVMLGRAWHY
;
A
#
# COMPACT_ATOMS: atom_id res chain seq x y z
N MET A 1 5.23 0.67 69.14
CA MET A 1 5.36 -0.67 68.59
C MET A 1 5.17 -0.55 67.06
N GLY A 2 6.26 -0.64 66.39
CA GLY A 2 6.37 -0.45 64.96
C GLY A 2 6.03 -1.71 64.20
N GLY A 3 5.48 -1.53 63.01
CA GLY A 3 5.26 -2.54 62.00
C GLY A 3 5.70 -2.00 60.66
N ASN A 4 6.90 -2.42 60.24
CA ASN A 4 7.44 -2.20 58.90
C ASN A 4 6.61 -2.97 57.88
N LEU A 5 6.12 -2.27 56.84
CA LEU A 5 5.61 -2.90 55.63
C LEU A 5 6.65 -2.75 54.53
N ASP A 6 7.27 -3.86 54.22
CA ASP A 6 8.25 -4.05 53.14
C ASP A 6 7.50 -4.06 51.79
N ALA A 7 7.81 -3.10 50.94
CA ALA A 7 7.23 -2.98 49.62
C ALA A 7 8.26 -3.48 48.58
N SER A 8 8.25 -4.78 48.30
CA SER A 8 9.00 -5.35 47.16
C SER A 8 8.32 -5.00 45.84
N ARG A 9 8.77 -3.91 45.21
CA ARG A 9 8.39 -3.58 43.82
C ARG A 9 9.14 -4.51 42.86
N GLY A 10 8.43 -5.46 42.30
CA GLY A 10 8.87 -6.23 41.15
C GLY A 10 9.13 -5.32 39.95
N LYS A 11 10.38 -5.22 39.54
CA LYS A 11 10.78 -4.55 38.30
C LYS A 11 10.35 -5.40 37.12
N SER A 12 9.25 -5.02 36.44
CA SER A 12 8.89 -5.49 35.10
C SER A 12 10.01 -5.04 34.14
N LYS A 13 10.74 -5.98 33.57
CA LYS A 13 11.66 -5.72 32.46
C LYS A 13 10.84 -5.52 31.22
N THR A 14 10.50 -4.27 30.90
CA THR A 14 10.05 -3.88 29.56
C THR A 14 11.26 -3.96 28.64
N SER A 15 11.27 -4.91 27.70
CA SER A 15 12.24 -4.94 26.62
C SER A 15 11.96 -3.77 25.69
N SER A 16 12.76 -2.71 25.78
CA SER A 16 12.73 -1.61 24.86
C SER A 16 13.23 -2.07 23.50
N HIS A 17 12.32 -2.27 22.55
CA HIS A 17 12.70 -2.44 21.15
C HIS A 17 13.01 -1.05 20.59
N SER A 18 14.26 -0.64 20.68
CA SER A 18 14.75 0.60 20.02
C SER A 18 14.75 0.42 18.50
N VAL A 19 14.37 1.45 17.78
CA VAL A 19 14.57 1.53 16.31
C VAL A 19 16.03 1.15 16.03
N PRO A 20 16.29 0.22 15.10
CA PRO A 20 17.66 -0.17 14.79
C PRO A 20 18.50 1.05 14.43
N ALA A 21 19.61 1.25 15.13
CA ALA A 21 20.47 2.44 15.02
C ALA A 21 20.90 2.74 13.57
N HIS A 22 20.98 1.71 12.70
CA HIS A 22 21.28 1.87 11.27
C HIS A 22 20.19 2.59 10.46
N LEU A 23 18.98 2.78 11.01
CA LEU A 23 17.91 3.58 10.37
C LEU A 23 17.99 5.07 10.76
N LEU A 24 18.70 5.39 11.83
CA LEU A 24 18.85 6.75 12.37
C LEU A 24 20.30 7.27 12.33
N ASP A 25 21.28 6.40 12.08
CA ASP A 25 22.69 6.79 12.10
C ASP A 25 23.12 7.39 10.76
N ASN A 26 23.22 8.71 10.71
CA ASN A 26 23.83 9.48 9.63
C ASN A 26 25.36 9.57 9.74
N ARG A 27 26.01 8.78 10.63
CA ARG A 27 27.47 8.77 10.78
C ARG A 27 28.08 7.74 9.87
N THR A 28 28.41 8.16 8.65
CA THR A 28 29.07 7.33 7.65
C THR A 28 30.55 7.18 7.95
N GLY A 29 31.04 5.95 8.07
CA GLY A 29 32.48 5.65 8.12
C GLY A 29 33.20 5.94 6.78
N PRO A 30 34.54 5.98 6.74
CA PRO A 30 35.32 6.35 5.56
C PRO A 30 35.08 5.52 4.29
N ALA A 31 34.55 4.31 4.39
CA ALA A 31 34.19 3.46 3.25
C ALA A 31 32.78 3.73 2.68
N GLU A 32 31.91 4.46 3.40
CA GLU A 32 30.56 4.86 2.95
C GLU A 32 30.56 6.18 2.20
N ASN A 33 31.62 6.98 2.30
CA ASN A 33 31.78 8.24 1.56
C ASN A 33 31.83 8.10 0.03
N ALA A 34 31.93 6.88 -0.48
CA ALA A 34 31.82 6.61 -1.93
C ALA A 34 30.38 6.34 -2.40
N ARG A 35 29.42 6.07 -1.49
CA ARG A 35 27.99 5.99 -1.81
C ARG A 35 27.43 7.40 -1.68
N MET A 36 27.06 7.96 -2.83
CA MET A 36 26.38 9.26 -2.91
C MET A 36 25.20 9.27 -1.95
N ASP A 37 25.21 10.21 -0.97
CA ASP A 37 24.10 10.36 -0.04
C ASP A 37 22.82 10.68 -0.81
N LEU A 38 21.88 9.73 -0.77
CA LEU A 38 20.60 9.86 -1.47
C LEU A 38 19.78 11.04 -0.95
N HIS A 39 19.92 11.41 0.33
CA HIS A 39 19.24 12.56 0.92
C HIS A 39 19.77 13.90 0.39
N GLN A 40 21.06 13.98 0.12
CA GLN A 40 21.63 15.17 -0.53
C GLN A 40 21.19 15.29 -1.99
N ARG A 41 21.07 14.16 -2.67
CA ARG A 41 20.68 14.14 -4.10
C ARG A 41 19.18 14.30 -4.33
N TYR A 42 18.36 13.79 -3.43
CA TYR A 42 16.90 13.78 -3.51
C TYR A 42 16.30 14.18 -2.17
N PRO A 43 16.44 15.48 -1.78
CA PRO A 43 16.01 15.96 -0.47
C PRO A 43 14.50 15.96 -0.27
N ALA A 44 13.71 15.91 -1.34
CA ALA A 44 12.27 15.91 -1.29
C ALA A 44 11.65 14.85 -2.20
N ILE A 45 10.40 14.47 -1.91
CA ILE A 45 9.64 13.54 -2.76
C ILE A 45 9.47 14.09 -4.20
N ALA A 46 9.45 15.41 -4.37
CA ALA A 46 9.38 16.06 -5.69
C ALA A 46 10.58 15.71 -6.56
N ASP A 47 11.77 15.55 -5.98
CA ASP A 47 13.00 15.18 -6.69
C ASP A 47 12.91 13.72 -7.15
N LEU A 48 12.38 12.83 -6.30
CA LEU A 48 12.12 11.43 -6.66
C LEU A 48 11.07 11.34 -7.77
N LYS A 49 9.98 12.12 -7.71
CA LYS A 49 8.98 12.21 -8.79
C LYS A 49 9.60 12.65 -10.10
N ALA A 50 10.42 13.71 -10.09
CA ALA A 50 11.12 14.19 -11.28
C ALA A 50 12.06 13.10 -11.84
N ARG A 51 12.78 12.40 -10.96
CA ARG A 51 13.67 11.29 -11.32
C ARG A 51 12.91 10.13 -11.93
N ALA A 52 11.83 9.67 -11.30
CA ALA A 52 10.99 8.58 -11.81
C ALA A 52 10.43 8.93 -13.18
N ARG A 53 9.86 10.14 -13.36
CA ARG A 53 9.35 10.61 -14.64
C ARG A 53 10.40 10.63 -15.75
N ALA A 54 11.65 10.93 -15.41
CA ALA A 54 12.76 10.91 -16.36
C ALA A 54 13.23 9.50 -16.70
N ARG A 55 12.92 8.46 -15.91
CA ARG A 55 13.43 7.08 -16.07
C ARG A 55 12.46 6.12 -16.72
N ILE A 56 11.15 6.38 -16.59
CA ILE A 56 10.10 5.51 -17.12
C ILE A 56 9.43 6.11 -18.36
N PRO A 57 8.86 5.30 -19.27
CA PRO A 57 8.09 5.80 -20.41
C PRO A 57 6.92 6.68 -19.98
N HIS A 58 6.51 7.63 -20.80
CA HIS A 58 5.42 8.55 -20.47
C HIS A 58 4.11 7.84 -20.17
N PHE A 59 3.75 6.79 -20.91
CA PHE A 59 2.53 6.03 -20.62
C PHE A 59 2.59 5.30 -19.27
N VAL A 60 3.79 4.89 -18.80
CA VAL A 60 3.99 4.30 -17.48
C VAL A 60 3.88 5.38 -16.40
N TRP A 61 4.44 6.57 -16.64
CA TRP A 61 4.27 7.71 -15.75
C TRP A 61 2.78 8.05 -15.55
N GLU A 62 2.02 8.15 -16.64
CA GLU A 62 0.60 8.44 -16.58
C GLU A 62 -0.21 7.30 -15.90
N TYR A 63 0.25 6.07 -16.01
CA TYR A 63 -0.29 4.97 -15.23
C TYR A 63 -0.06 5.16 -13.72
N LEU A 64 1.16 5.52 -13.32
CA LEU A 64 1.55 5.69 -11.91
C LEU A 64 0.88 6.91 -11.28
N ASP A 65 1.01 8.07 -11.93
CA ASP A 65 0.75 9.37 -11.30
C ASP A 65 -0.70 9.86 -11.45
N SER A 66 -1.44 9.37 -12.45
CA SER A 66 -2.80 9.83 -12.72
C SER A 66 -3.85 9.31 -11.73
N ALA A 67 -4.97 10.03 -11.66
CA ALA A 67 -6.21 9.61 -11.04
C ALA A 67 -7.34 9.52 -12.08
N THR A 68 -8.62 9.55 -11.67
CA THR A 68 -9.78 9.51 -12.56
C THR A 68 -10.40 10.91 -12.74
N GLY A 69 -11.18 11.07 -13.80
CA GLY A 69 -11.94 12.29 -14.06
C GLY A 69 -11.06 13.53 -14.24
N THR A 70 -11.42 14.59 -13.54
CA THR A 70 -10.64 15.83 -13.49
C THR A 70 -9.54 15.79 -12.43
N GLU A 71 -9.38 14.67 -11.72
CA GLU A 71 -8.44 14.49 -10.61
C GLU A 71 -8.73 15.40 -9.40
N ALA A 72 -10.00 15.80 -9.22
CA ALA A 72 -10.41 16.68 -8.13
C ALA A 72 -10.19 16.02 -6.77
N THR A 73 -10.51 14.72 -6.63
CA THR A 73 -10.26 13.96 -5.38
C THR A 73 -8.77 13.82 -5.09
N LEU A 74 -7.94 13.61 -6.11
CA LEU A 74 -6.48 13.57 -5.94
C LEU A 74 -5.96 14.89 -5.34
N ARG A 75 -6.37 16.02 -5.93
CA ARG A 75 -5.98 17.36 -5.43
C ARG A 75 -6.58 17.64 -4.04
N ARG A 76 -7.82 17.23 -3.80
CA ARG A 76 -8.49 17.38 -2.50
C ARG A 76 -7.76 16.62 -1.40
N ASN A 77 -7.35 15.37 -1.65
CA ASN A 77 -6.56 14.60 -0.68
C ASN A 77 -5.30 15.38 -0.26
N ARG A 78 -4.56 15.94 -1.21
CA ARG A 78 -3.35 16.70 -0.88
C ARG A 78 -3.67 17.99 -0.13
N ALA A 79 -4.61 18.78 -0.64
CA ALA A 79 -5.00 20.07 -0.04
C ALA A 79 -5.51 19.90 1.41
N LYS A 80 -6.27 18.82 1.68
CA LYS A 80 -6.81 18.57 3.01
C LYS A 80 -5.77 18.00 3.98
N LEU A 81 -4.83 17.21 3.50
CA LEU A 81 -3.66 16.82 4.30
C LEU A 81 -2.82 18.06 4.66
N ASP A 82 -2.56 18.95 3.72
CA ASP A 82 -1.78 20.18 3.98
C ASP A 82 -2.49 21.14 4.94
N ALA A 83 -3.81 21.10 5.00
CA ALA A 83 -4.60 21.91 5.95
C ALA A 83 -4.51 21.41 7.40
N VAL A 84 -4.01 20.21 7.66
CA VAL A 84 -3.77 19.72 9.02
C VAL A 84 -2.49 20.36 9.57
N LEU A 85 -2.64 21.22 10.55
CA LEU A 85 -1.54 21.97 11.16
C LEU A 85 -1.24 21.44 12.57
N PHE A 86 0.03 21.40 12.92
CA PHE A 86 0.48 21.16 14.29
C PHE A 86 0.68 22.49 15.02
N ARG A 87 0.29 22.53 16.28
CA ARG A 87 0.62 23.66 17.16
C ARG A 87 1.95 23.34 17.84
N PRO A 88 3.05 24.03 17.49
CA PRO A 88 4.34 23.78 18.09
C PRO A 88 4.32 24.06 19.60
N SER A 89 4.96 23.23 20.38
CA SER A 89 5.26 23.45 21.78
C SER A 89 6.78 23.58 21.96
N ILE A 90 7.23 24.35 22.92
CA ILE A 90 8.64 24.70 23.10
C ILE A 90 9.12 24.37 24.52
N LEU A 91 10.42 24.37 24.73
CA LEU A 91 11.10 24.21 26.03
C LEU A 91 10.86 22.84 26.70
N HIS A 92 10.75 21.79 25.93
CA HIS A 92 10.56 20.41 26.43
C HIS A 92 11.88 19.65 26.65
N GLY A 93 13.04 20.28 26.34
CA GLY A 93 14.32 19.59 26.34
C GLY A 93 14.49 18.61 25.19
N GLU A 94 15.53 17.81 25.26
CA GLU A 94 15.79 16.74 24.29
C GLU A 94 15.01 15.48 24.66
N PHE A 95 14.44 14.81 23.65
CA PHE A 95 13.82 13.49 23.82
C PHE A 95 14.05 12.65 22.56
N THR A 96 14.10 11.34 22.74
CA THR A 96 14.12 10.39 21.63
C THR A 96 12.70 9.86 21.43
N PRO A 97 12.05 10.12 20.27
CA PRO A 97 10.70 9.63 20.03
C PRO A 97 10.70 8.12 19.86
N ASP A 98 9.73 7.44 20.45
CA ASP A 98 9.41 6.06 20.12
C ASP A 98 8.46 6.05 18.92
N LEU A 99 8.93 5.54 17.79
CA LEU A 99 8.17 5.44 16.55
C LEU A 99 7.58 4.05 16.33
N SER A 100 7.81 3.12 17.27
CA SER A 100 7.30 1.76 17.17
C SER A 100 5.77 1.72 17.36
N THR A 101 5.16 0.70 16.77
CA THR A 101 3.72 0.44 16.93
C THR A 101 3.45 -1.05 16.91
N THR A 102 2.28 -1.43 17.41
CA THR A 102 1.81 -2.83 17.39
C THR A 102 0.52 -2.92 16.59
N LEU A 103 0.48 -3.87 15.65
CA LEU A 103 -0.71 -4.16 14.85
C LEU A 103 -0.86 -5.68 14.73
N PHE A 104 -2.05 -6.21 15.01
CA PHE A 104 -2.34 -7.66 15.00
C PHE A 104 -1.38 -8.49 15.87
N GLY A 105 -0.98 -7.96 17.02
CA GLY A 105 -0.01 -8.60 17.92
C GLY A 105 1.44 -8.62 17.42
N GLN A 106 1.73 -7.98 16.29
CA GLN A 106 3.08 -7.84 15.72
C GLN A 106 3.62 -6.44 15.99
N SER A 107 4.87 -6.33 16.39
CA SER A 107 5.58 -5.05 16.56
C SER A 107 6.24 -4.60 15.25
N PHE A 108 6.08 -3.33 14.95
CA PHE A 108 6.72 -2.66 13.81
C PHE A 108 7.59 -1.52 14.33
N PRO A 109 8.81 -1.32 13.77
CA PRO A 109 9.69 -0.23 14.20
C PRO A 109 9.17 1.16 13.79
N LEU A 110 8.26 1.21 12.82
CA LEU A 110 7.67 2.44 12.28
C LEU A 110 6.19 2.20 11.96
N PRO A 111 5.32 3.22 12.14
CA PRO A 111 3.87 3.07 11.98
C PRO A 111 3.42 3.17 10.52
N PHE A 112 4.19 2.62 9.58
CA PHE A 112 3.81 2.66 8.18
C PHE A 112 4.34 1.45 7.39
N GLY A 113 3.77 1.26 6.18
CA GLY A 113 4.13 0.17 5.30
C GLY A 113 3.92 0.48 3.82
N ILE A 114 4.10 -0.53 2.97
CA ILE A 114 3.97 -0.42 1.52
C ILE A 114 2.58 -0.88 1.10
N SER A 115 1.79 0.06 0.59
CA SER A 115 0.41 -0.15 0.10
C SER A 115 0.39 -1.00 -1.17
N PRO A 116 -0.69 -1.76 -1.43
CA PRO A 116 -0.78 -2.56 -2.65
C PRO A 116 -0.95 -1.65 -3.88
N VAL A 117 -0.05 -1.81 -4.83
CA VAL A 117 -0.11 -1.14 -6.14
C VAL A 117 -0.13 -2.19 -7.23
N GLY A 118 -1.17 -2.17 -8.05
CA GLY A 118 -1.28 -3.08 -9.19
C GLY A 118 -0.21 -2.80 -10.23
N MET A 119 0.25 -3.85 -10.94
CA MET A 119 1.21 -3.73 -12.03
C MET A 119 2.47 -2.94 -11.66
N SER A 120 3.01 -3.13 -10.45
CA SER A 120 4.26 -2.48 -10.02
C SER A 120 5.43 -2.79 -10.96
N GLY A 121 5.50 -4.00 -11.51
CA GLY A 121 6.50 -4.38 -12.51
C GLY A 121 6.34 -3.68 -13.87
N LEU A 122 5.18 -3.05 -14.16
CA LEU A 122 5.05 -2.12 -15.28
C LEU A 122 5.76 -0.79 -14.98
N ILE A 123 5.68 -0.33 -13.73
CA ILE A 123 6.32 0.92 -13.29
C ILE A 123 7.83 0.75 -13.35
N TRP A 124 8.34 -0.29 -12.70
CA TRP A 124 9.74 -0.67 -12.77
C TRP A 124 9.89 -2.19 -12.78
N PRO A 125 10.72 -2.76 -13.68
CA PRO A 125 10.94 -4.20 -13.73
C PRO A 125 11.35 -4.76 -12.38
N ASP A 126 10.72 -5.86 -11.95
CA ASP A 126 10.94 -6.54 -10.66
C ASP A 126 10.52 -5.72 -9.41
N ALA A 127 9.70 -4.68 -9.56
CA ALA A 127 9.35 -3.78 -8.46
C ALA A 127 8.69 -4.50 -7.28
N GLU A 128 7.84 -5.50 -7.50
CA GLU A 128 7.19 -6.25 -6.41
C GLU A 128 8.23 -6.90 -5.49
N ARG A 129 9.23 -7.54 -6.06
CA ARG A 129 10.28 -8.22 -5.28
C ARG A 129 11.23 -7.23 -4.61
N LEU A 130 11.58 -6.15 -5.30
CA LEU A 130 12.42 -5.08 -4.75
C LEU A 130 11.74 -4.41 -3.55
N LEU A 131 10.45 -4.10 -3.65
CA LEU A 131 9.67 -3.48 -2.58
C LEU A 131 9.47 -4.45 -1.40
N ALA A 132 9.15 -5.72 -1.67
CA ALA A 132 9.02 -6.74 -0.62
C ALA A 132 10.32 -6.93 0.15
N ALA A 133 11.46 -7.04 -0.55
CA ALA A 133 12.78 -7.17 0.08
C ALA A 133 13.15 -5.93 0.92
N ALA A 134 12.84 -4.72 0.41
CA ALA A 134 13.08 -3.48 1.15
C ALA A 134 12.21 -3.40 2.41
N ALA A 135 10.93 -3.76 2.32
CA ALA A 135 10.02 -3.81 3.47
C ALA A 135 10.50 -4.83 4.51
N ALA A 136 10.85 -6.05 4.07
CA ALA A 136 11.35 -7.10 4.96
C ALA A 136 12.62 -6.67 5.70
N LYS A 137 13.57 -6.03 5.00
CA LYS A 137 14.79 -5.48 5.60
C LYS A 137 14.51 -4.41 6.65
N ALA A 138 13.47 -3.60 6.41
CA ALA A 138 13.07 -2.51 7.31
C ALA A 138 12.11 -2.98 8.43
N GLY A 139 11.69 -4.25 8.47
CA GLY A 139 10.69 -4.75 9.41
C GLY A 139 9.30 -4.16 9.21
N LEU A 140 8.97 -3.79 7.97
CA LEU A 140 7.71 -3.13 7.61
C LEU A 140 6.79 -4.07 6.81
N PRO A 141 5.47 -3.87 6.85
CA PRO A 141 4.56 -4.66 6.03
C PRO A 141 4.63 -4.26 4.55
N TYR A 142 4.58 -5.27 3.71
CA TYR A 142 4.40 -5.15 2.26
C TYR A 142 3.07 -5.75 1.84
N ALA A 143 2.20 -4.94 1.24
CA ALA A 143 0.94 -5.42 0.70
C ALA A 143 1.04 -5.67 -0.81
N MET A 144 0.91 -6.93 -1.21
CA MET A 144 0.91 -7.34 -2.62
C MET A 144 -0.50 -7.25 -3.21
N SER A 145 -0.63 -6.67 -4.40
CA SER A 145 -1.92 -6.60 -5.10
C SER A 145 -2.24 -7.89 -5.86
N THR A 146 -3.53 -8.29 -5.90
CA THR A 146 -4.05 -9.35 -6.79
C THR A 146 -3.68 -9.10 -8.26
N VAL A 147 -3.62 -7.84 -8.67
CA VAL A 147 -3.28 -7.42 -10.04
C VAL A 147 -1.82 -6.98 -10.14
N ALA A 148 -0.93 -7.53 -9.32
CA ALA A 148 0.50 -7.36 -9.45
C ALA A 148 1.05 -8.00 -10.75
N SER A 149 2.24 -7.59 -11.17
CA SER A 149 2.92 -8.17 -12.34
C SER A 149 3.55 -9.53 -12.05
N GLN A 150 3.60 -9.93 -10.79
CA GLN A 150 4.17 -11.19 -10.33
C GLN A 150 3.14 -11.99 -9.52
N THR A 151 3.46 -13.26 -9.24
CA THR A 151 2.63 -14.12 -8.40
C THR A 151 3.09 -14.09 -6.94
N PRO A 152 2.23 -14.50 -5.98
CA PRO A 152 2.61 -14.63 -4.58
C PRO A 152 3.86 -15.50 -4.39
N GLU A 153 3.96 -16.61 -5.11
CA GLU A 153 5.07 -17.57 -5.02
C GLU A 153 6.40 -16.96 -5.50
N PHE A 154 6.35 -16.05 -6.48
CA PHE A 154 7.55 -15.36 -6.97
C PHE A 154 8.11 -14.37 -5.95
N VAL A 155 7.25 -13.75 -5.14
CA VAL A 155 7.62 -12.78 -4.11
C VAL A 155 7.99 -13.44 -2.79
N ALA A 156 7.43 -14.62 -2.50
CA ALA A 156 7.61 -15.36 -1.25
C ALA A 156 9.06 -15.45 -0.73
N PRO A 157 10.10 -15.72 -1.56
CA PRO A 157 11.47 -15.84 -1.07
C PRO A 157 12.05 -14.57 -0.42
N VAL A 158 11.46 -13.41 -0.67
CA VAL A 158 11.93 -12.11 -0.16
C VAL A 158 10.90 -11.36 0.69
N LEU A 159 9.73 -11.99 0.94
CA LEU A 159 8.57 -11.33 1.55
C LEU A 159 8.79 -10.95 3.03
N GLY A 160 9.59 -11.73 3.78
CA GLY A 160 9.69 -11.56 5.23
C GLY A 160 8.39 -11.92 5.96
N PRO A 161 8.31 -11.67 7.29
CA PRO A 161 7.19 -12.11 8.12
C PRO A 161 5.93 -11.23 8.04
N HIS A 162 6.00 -10.07 7.38
CA HIS A 162 4.94 -9.06 7.37
C HIS A 162 4.32 -8.87 5.98
N GLY A 163 4.09 -9.97 5.26
CA GLY A 163 3.41 -9.95 3.96
C GLY A 163 1.90 -9.86 4.12
N TRP A 164 1.28 -8.89 3.43
CA TRP A 164 -0.18 -8.75 3.34
C TRP A 164 -0.63 -9.00 1.90
N PHE A 165 -1.68 -9.78 1.70
CA PHE A 165 -2.22 -10.05 0.37
C PHE A 165 -3.49 -9.23 0.15
N GLN A 166 -3.46 -8.31 -0.82
CA GLN A 166 -4.65 -7.54 -1.20
C GLN A 166 -5.44 -8.26 -2.28
N MET A 167 -6.71 -8.46 -2.01
CA MET A 167 -7.64 -9.14 -2.90
C MET A 167 -8.75 -8.19 -3.36
N TYR A 168 -8.92 -8.10 -4.68
CA TYR A 168 -10.20 -7.71 -5.26
C TYR A 168 -11.13 -8.92 -5.22
N PRO A 169 -12.44 -8.74 -4.91
CA PRO A 169 -13.33 -9.85 -4.69
C PRO A 169 -13.60 -10.65 -5.99
N PRO A 170 -13.08 -11.88 -6.14
CA PRO A 170 -13.43 -12.72 -7.28
C PRO A 170 -14.91 -13.14 -7.22
N ARG A 171 -15.57 -13.23 -8.39
CA ARG A 171 -16.95 -13.74 -8.50
C ARG A 171 -17.04 -15.23 -8.20
N ASP A 172 -16.05 -15.99 -8.68
CA ASP A 172 -15.99 -17.42 -8.56
C ASP A 172 -15.42 -17.82 -7.19
N PRO A 173 -16.19 -18.57 -6.36
CA PRO A 173 -15.71 -19.04 -5.06
C PRO A 173 -14.49 -19.96 -5.14
N GLU A 174 -14.32 -20.72 -6.24
CA GLU A 174 -13.16 -21.60 -6.44
C GLU A 174 -11.89 -20.75 -6.65
N ILE A 175 -11.97 -19.71 -7.48
CA ILE A 175 -10.88 -18.77 -7.68
C ILE A 175 -10.52 -18.09 -6.36
N ARG A 176 -11.52 -17.69 -5.56
CA ARG A 176 -11.30 -17.13 -4.23
C ARG A 176 -10.55 -18.10 -3.32
N ARG A 177 -11.00 -19.36 -3.24
CA ARG A 177 -10.34 -20.39 -2.41
C ARG A 177 -8.90 -20.62 -2.84
N ASP A 178 -8.65 -20.73 -4.14
CA ASP A 178 -7.30 -20.94 -4.66
C ASP A 178 -6.38 -19.74 -4.38
N MET A 179 -6.85 -18.50 -4.58
CA MET A 179 -6.08 -17.29 -4.25
C MET A 179 -5.69 -17.23 -2.76
N LEU A 180 -6.63 -17.53 -1.86
CA LEU A 180 -6.38 -17.56 -0.43
C LEU A 180 -5.37 -18.64 -0.04
N ARG A 181 -5.48 -19.83 -0.64
CA ARG A 181 -4.53 -20.92 -0.45
C ARG A 181 -3.13 -20.49 -0.90
N ARG A 182 -2.99 -19.98 -2.13
CA ARG A 182 -1.71 -19.54 -2.69
C ARG A 182 -1.08 -18.41 -1.87
N ALA A 183 -1.86 -17.47 -1.38
CA ALA A 183 -1.37 -16.41 -0.50
C ALA A 183 -0.82 -16.99 0.82
N ARG A 184 -1.53 -17.91 1.45
CA ARG A 184 -1.06 -18.59 2.69
C ARG A 184 0.21 -19.38 2.44
N ASP A 185 0.23 -20.21 1.40
CA ASP A 185 1.37 -21.07 1.06
C ASP A 185 2.62 -20.22 0.73
N ALA A 186 2.44 -19.00 0.20
CA ALA A 186 3.50 -18.03 -0.07
C ALA A 186 3.92 -17.22 1.18
N GLY A 187 3.30 -17.44 2.36
CA GLY A 187 3.70 -16.78 3.61
C GLY A 187 3.05 -15.43 3.88
N PHE A 188 1.98 -15.08 3.16
CA PHE A 188 1.19 -13.88 3.48
C PHE A 188 0.38 -14.10 4.76
N THR A 189 0.51 -13.18 5.71
CA THR A 189 -0.05 -13.30 7.06
C THR A 189 -1.36 -12.56 7.26
N ALA A 190 -1.65 -11.52 6.48
CA ALA A 190 -2.89 -10.75 6.54
C ALA A 190 -3.55 -10.66 5.16
N LEU A 191 -4.87 -10.59 5.16
CA LEU A 191 -5.69 -10.40 3.96
C LEU A 191 -6.29 -9.00 3.95
N VAL A 192 -6.18 -8.31 2.80
CA VAL A 192 -6.77 -7.00 2.57
C VAL A 192 -7.85 -7.09 1.52
N LEU A 193 -9.12 -7.07 1.92
CA LEU A 193 -10.25 -6.99 1.01
C LEU A 193 -10.45 -5.54 0.54
N THR A 194 -10.38 -5.30 -0.77
CA THR A 194 -10.62 -3.97 -1.34
C THR A 194 -12.05 -3.85 -1.85
N VAL A 195 -12.82 -2.89 -1.31
CA VAL A 195 -14.27 -2.74 -1.57
C VAL A 195 -14.64 -1.47 -2.33
N ASP A 196 -13.70 -0.58 -2.62
CA ASP A 196 -13.91 0.71 -3.28
C ASP A 196 -13.75 0.67 -4.82
N VAL A 197 -13.76 -0.53 -5.43
CA VAL A 197 -13.59 -0.72 -6.88
C VAL A 197 -14.71 -1.58 -7.48
N PRO A 198 -15.98 -1.13 -7.42
CA PRO A 198 -17.10 -1.91 -7.95
C PRO A 198 -17.09 -2.01 -9.48
N VAL A 199 -16.49 -1.02 -10.15
CA VAL A 199 -16.36 -0.95 -11.62
C VAL A 199 -14.99 -0.36 -12.01
N ALA A 200 -14.57 -0.55 -13.26
CA ALA A 200 -13.37 0.09 -13.77
C ALA A 200 -13.55 1.61 -13.84
N SER A 201 -12.62 2.33 -13.27
CA SER A 201 -12.55 3.78 -13.41
C SER A 201 -12.05 4.19 -14.80
N ARG A 202 -12.53 5.34 -15.27
CA ARG A 202 -12.00 6.03 -16.44
C ARG A 202 -10.76 6.82 -16.04
N ARG A 203 -9.61 6.51 -16.62
CA ARG A 203 -8.36 7.24 -16.35
C ARG A 203 -7.94 7.98 -17.60
N GLU A 204 -8.41 9.19 -17.74
CA GLU A 204 -8.31 9.98 -18.96
C GLU A 204 -6.85 10.29 -19.33
N ARG A 205 -5.99 10.63 -18.36
CA ARG A 205 -4.56 10.85 -18.60
C ARG A 205 -3.88 9.59 -19.10
N GLN A 206 -4.17 8.45 -18.47
CA GLN A 206 -3.64 7.14 -18.88
C GLN A 206 -4.09 6.81 -20.31
N THR A 207 -5.37 7.02 -20.65
CA THR A 207 -5.91 6.78 -21.99
C THR A 207 -5.23 7.68 -23.03
N ARG A 208 -5.07 8.98 -22.74
CA ARG A 208 -4.38 9.93 -23.63
C ARG A 208 -2.90 9.59 -23.85
N SER A 209 -2.25 8.93 -22.90
CA SER A 209 -0.86 8.50 -23.03
C SER A 209 -0.64 7.39 -24.06
N GLY A 210 -1.71 6.71 -24.49
CA GLY A 210 -1.70 5.61 -25.44
C GLY A 210 -1.69 4.22 -24.79
N LEU A 211 -1.74 4.13 -23.46
CA LEU A 211 -1.88 2.85 -22.77
C LEU A 211 -3.32 2.34 -22.91
N THR A 212 -3.51 1.39 -23.82
CA THR A 212 -4.80 0.71 -24.05
C THR A 212 -4.85 -0.64 -23.34
N GLN A 213 -6.06 -1.17 -23.15
CA GLN A 213 -6.28 -2.54 -22.65
C GLN A 213 -7.16 -3.28 -23.68
N PRO A 214 -6.63 -4.32 -24.33
CA PRO A 214 -5.24 -4.86 -24.25
C PRO A 214 -4.21 -3.87 -24.80
N PRO A 215 -2.93 -3.97 -24.38
CA PRO A 215 -1.86 -3.11 -24.88
C PRO A 215 -1.66 -3.29 -26.38
N ARG A 216 -1.58 -2.19 -27.12
CA ARG A 216 -1.26 -2.19 -28.56
C ARG A 216 0.06 -1.49 -28.78
N LEU A 217 1.01 -2.18 -29.37
CA LEU A 217 2.27 -1.56 -29.75
C LEU A 217 2.03 -0.58 -30.91
N THR A 218 2.11 0.70 -30.63
CA THR A 218 2.04 1.78 -31.63
C THR A 218 3.42 2.41 -31.80
N PRO A 219 3.73 3.06 -32.95
CA PRO A 219 4.99 3.80 -33.12
C PRO A 219 5.23 4.83 -32.02
N ARG A 220 4.16 5.45 -31.50
CA ARG A 220 4.22 6.39 -30.38
C ARG A 220 4.70 5.70 -29.09
N LEU A 221 4.14 4.54 -28.74
CA LEU A 221 4.57 3.78 -27.55
C LEU A 221 6.01 3.29 -27.71
N LEU A 222 6.37 2.77 -28.88
CA LEU A 222 7.73 2.32 -29.17
C LEU A 222 8.74 3.47 -28.99
N SER A 223 8.45 4.67 -29.49
CA SER A 223 9.32 5.84 -29.32
C SER A 223 9.50 6.23 -27.84
N GLN A 224 8.46 6.07 -27.00
CA GLN A 224 8.56 6.33 -25.57
C GLN A 224 9.48 5.29 -24.88
N VAL A 225 9.36 4.01 -25.27
CA VAL A 225 10.19 2.91 -24.73
C VAL A 225 11.66 3.11 -25.11
N LEU A 226 11.95 3.40 -26.37
CA LEU A 226 13.33 3.61 -26.86
C LEU A 226 14.04 4.77 -26.16
N ARG A 227 13.31 5.79 -25.71
CA ARG A 227 13.86 6.89 -24.92
C ARG A 227 14.19 6.52 -23.46
N ARG A 228 13.87 5.32 -23.03
CA ARG A 228 14.05 4.83 -21.63
C ARG A 228 14.77 3.48 -21.63
N PRO A 229 16.04 3.42 -22.06
CA PRO A 229 16.74 2.15 -22.29
C PRO A 229 16.86 1.29 -21.03
N ALA A 230 17.07 1.88 -19.85
CA ALA A 230 17.16 1.12 -18.60
C ALA A 230 15.83 0.40 -18.27
N TRP A 231 14.69 1.09 -18.46
CA TRP A 231 13.37 0.48 -18.29
C TRP A 231 13.13 -0.60 -19.35
N ALA A 232 13.46 -0.33 -20.61
CA ALA A 232 13.26 -1.26 -21.72
C ALA A 232 14.08 -2.56 -21.53
N LEU A 233 15.36 -2.45 -21.20
CA LEU A 233 16.24 -3.61 -20.96
C LEU A 233 15.79 -4.42 -19.74
N GLY A 234 15.40 -3.75 -18.66
CA GLY A 234 14.84 -4.42 -17.49
C GLY A 234 13.55 -5.17 -17.82
N THR A 235 12.65 -4.55 -18.60
CA THR A 235 11.42 -5.19 -19.07
C THR A 235 11.68 -6.38 -19.99
N LEU A 236 12.67 -6.30 -20.87
CA LEU A 236 13.06 -7.44 -21.70
C LEU A 236 13.57 -8.62 -20.86
N ARG A 237 14.34 -8.35 -19.79
CA ARG A 237 14.87 -9.39 -18.90
C ARG A 237 13.78 -10.06 -18.06
N MET A 238 12.82 -9.28 -17.54
CA MET A 238 11.75 -9.77 -16.69
C MET A 238 10.54 -10.30 -17.46
N GLY A 239 10.49 -10.02 -18.77
CA GLY A 239 9.33 -10.26 -19.63
C GLY A 239 8.29 -9.13 -19.54
N MET A 240 7.38 -9.12 -20.53
CA MET A 240 6.29 -8.12 -20.57
C MET A 240 5.45 -8.14 -19.31
N PRO A 241 5.22 -6.97 -18.66
CA PRO A 241 4.39 -6.89 -17.47
C PRO A 241 2.95 -7.29 -17.79
N ARG A 242 2.42 -8.23 -17.03
CA ARG A 242 1.03 -8.73 -17.12
C ARG A 242 0.57 -9.20 -15.74
N MET A 243 -0.72 -9.29 -15.53
CA MET A 243 -1.31 -9.71 -14.25
C MET A 243 -1.17 -11.24 -14.08
N ARG A 244 0.05 -11.71 -13.78
CA ARG A 244 0.43 -13.14 -13.84
C ARG A 244 -0.43 -14.05 -12.97
N LEU A 245 -0.86 -13.59 -11.80
CA LEU A 245 -1.77 -14.35 -10.96
C LEU A 245 -3.12 -14.61 -11.68
N MET A 246 -3.62 -13.58 -12.36
CA MET A 246 -4.92 -13.62 -13.03
C MET A 246 -4.88 -14.36 -14.35
N ASP A 247 -3.74 -14.39 -15.04
CA ASP A 247 -3.59 -15.12 -16.30
C ASP A 247 -3.91 -16.61 -16.12
N GLY A 248 -3.48 -17.23 -15.01
CA GLY A 248 -3.77 -18.63 -14.72
C GLY A 248 -5.26 -18.96 -14.56
N TYR A 249 -6.09 -17.96 -14.25
CA TYR A 249 -7.56 -18.15 -14.17
C TYR A 249 -8.27 -17.78 -15.48
N ALA A 250 -7.61 -17.03 -16.37
CA ALA A 250 -8.18 -16.60 -17.64
C ALA A 250 -8.09 -17.68 -18.72
N GLU A 251 -7.07 -18.55 -18.68
CA GLU A 251 -6.81 -19.58 -19.70
C GLU A 251 -7.90 -20.67 -19.76
N ASN A 252 -8.69 -20.84 -18.71
CA ASN A 252 -9.67 -21.92 -18.61
C ASN A 252 -11.09 -21.59 -19.07
N LYS A 253 -11.43 -20.34 -19.46
CA LYS A 253 -12.80 -19.97 -19.88
C LYS A 253 -12.83 -18.85 -20.94
N VAL A 254 -13.16 -19.24 -22.20
CA VAL A 254 -13.83 -18.44 -23.26
C VAL A 254 -13.23 -17.11 -23.75
N SER A 255 -12.99 -17.02 -25.03
CA SER A 255 -12.94 -15.96 -26.08
C SER A 255 -13.03 -14.45 -25.76
N LEU A 256 -12.99 -13.98 -24.54
CA LEU A 256 -12.84 -12.55 -24.20
C LEU A 256 -11.35 -12.19 -24.15
N SER A 257 -10.97 -11.00 -24.61
CA SER A 257 -9.60 -10.51 -24.39
C SER A 257 -9.23 -10.65 -22.92
N SER A 258 -8.03 -11.11 -22.60
CA SER A 258 -7.61 -11.46 -21.22
C SER A 258 -7.92 -10.34 -20.20
N THR A 259 -7.83 -9.08 -20.62
CA THR A 259 -8.08 -7.91 -19.76
C THR A 259 -9.56 -7.64 -19.49
N ALA A 260 -10.43 -7.86 -20.48
CA ALA A 260 -11.87 -7.76 -20.27
C ALA A 260 -12.36 -8.91 -19.37
N HIS A 261 -11.77 -10.09 -19.54
CA HIS A 261 -12.07 -11.26 -18.72
C HIS A 261 -11.57 -11.08 -17.27
N ILE A 262 -10.35 -10.59 -17.07
CA ILE A 262 -9.84 -10.23 -15.74
C ILE A 262 -10.74 -9.17 -15.09
N GLY A 263 -11.16 -8.16 -15.86
CA GLY A 263 -12.13 -7.18 -15.39
C GLY A 263 -13.44 -7.78 -14.93
N TYR A 264 -13.94 -8.78 -15.65
CA TYR A 264 -15.16 -9.52 -15.27
C TYR A 264 -14.94 -10.37 -14.02
N LEU A 265 -13.84 -11.10 -13.92
CA LEU A 265 -13.52 -11.96 -12.78
C LEU A 265 -13.38 -11.19 -11.46
N LEU A 266 -12.76 -10.00 -11.51
CA LEU A 266 -12.41 -9.23 -10.32
C LEU A 266 -13.37 -8.06 -10.01
N ARG A 267 -14.41 -7.84 -10.83
CA ARG A 267 -15.37 -6.77 -10.60
C ARG A 267 -16.67 -7.29 -10.02
N THR A 268 -16.58 -7.75 -8.79
CA THR A 268 -17.74 -8.03 -7.97
C THR A 268 -17.89 -6.91 -6.97
N SER A 269 -19.09 -6.36 -6.81
CA SER A 269 -19.43 -5.57 -5.64
C SER A 269 -19.68 -6.55 -4.50
N PRO A 270 -18.76 -6.74 -3.55
CA PRO A 270 -18.99 -7.66 -2.44
C PRO A 270 -20.10 -7.09 -1.55
N ASP A 271 -20.93 -7.98 -1.07
CA ASP A 271 -21.90 -7.71 -0.02
C ASP A 271 -21.42 -8.22 1.35
N TRP A 272 -22.24 -8.10 2.36
CA TRP A 272 -21.90 -8.53 3.72
C TRP A 272 -21.78 -10.06 3.83
N ASP A 273 -22.54 -10.80 3.04
CA ASP A 273 -22.42 -12.27 3.01
C ASP A 273 -21.10 -12.72 2.36
N TYR A 274 -20.62 -11.94 1.37
CA TYR A 274 -19.26 -12.16 0.83
C TYR A 274 -18.18 -11.95 1.90
N LEU A 275 -18.31 -10.92 2.74
CA LEU A 275 -17.37 -10.65 3.83
C LEU A 275 -17.36 -11.79 4.85
N LYS A 276 -18.54 -12.28 5.26
CA LYS A 276 -18.69 -13.44 6.16
C LYS A 276 -18.01 -14.69 5.59
N ALA A 277 -18.34 -15.02 4.34
CA ALA A 277 -17.73 -16.16 3.67
C ALA A 277 -16.20 -16.02 3.50
N LEU A 278 -15.69 -14.80 3.42
CA LEU A 278 -14.26 -14.53 3.38
C LEU A 278 -13.64 -14.71 4.76
N ARG A 279 -14.31 -14.22 5.82
CA ARG A 279 -13.89 -14.40 7.21
C ARG A 279 -13.77 -15.88 7.57
N ASP A 280 -14.76 -16.69 7.20
CA ASP A 280 -14.76 -18.14 7.43
C ASP A 280 -13.59 -18.84 6.70
N ALA A 281 -13.19 -18.33 5.54
CA ALA A 281 -12.14 -18.91 4.72
C ALA A 281 -10.70 -18.42 5.10
N TRP A 282 -10.57 -17.37 5.92
CA TRP A 282 -9.29 -16.78 6.27
C TRP A 282 -9.13 -16.63 7.80
N ASN A 283 -8.18 -17.34 8.39
CA ASN A 283 -7.98 -17.38 9.84
C ASN A 283 -7.02 -16.28 10.37
N GLY A 284 -6.32 -15.58 9.49
CA GLY A 284 -5.43 -14.46 9.85
C GLY A 284 -6.18 -13.13 9.93
N PRO A 285 -5.48 -12.01 10.18
CA PRO A 285 -6.07 -10.67 10.13
C PRO A 285 -6.76 -10.40 8.80
N LEU A 286 -8.01 -9.92 8.88
CA LEU A 286 -8.85 -9.51 7.76
C LEU A 286 -9.04 -7.99 7.80
N ILE A 287 -8.46 -7.29 6.86
CA ILE A 287 -8.47 -5.84 6.74
C ILE A 287 -9.43 -5.43 5.61
N VAL A 288 -10.35 -4.50 5.86
CA VAL A 288 -11.25 -4.00 4.82
C VAL A 288 -10.82 -2.61 4.38
N LYS A 289 -10.39 -2.51 3.10
CA LYS A 289 -9.85 -1.30 2.48
C LYS A 289 -10.87 -0.60 1.59
N GLY A 290 -10.97 0.74 1.74
CA GLY A 290 -11.87 1.58 0.93
C GLY A 290 -13.01 2.19 1.75
N VAL A 291 -12.86 2.21 3.07
CA VAL A 291 -13.89 2.69 4.01
C VAL A 291 -13.78 4.20 4.19
N LEU A 292 -14.91 4.89 4.06
CA LEU A 292 -15.01 6.36 4.24
C LEU A 292 -16.17 6.78 5.15
N ARG A 293 -17.02 5.85 5.56
CA ARG A 293 -18.21 6.13 6.39
C ARG A 293 -18.07 5.50 7.77
N ALA A 294 -18.49 6.25 8.79
CA ALA A 294 -18.53 5.79 10.17
C ALA A 294 -19.44 4.56 10.36
N ASP A 295 -20.62 4.57 9.74
CA ASP A 295 -21.59 3.46 9.84
C ASP A 295 -21.01 2.15 9.26
N ASP A 296 -20.29 2.25 8.13
CA ASP A 296 -19.64 1.08 7.53
C ASP A 296 -18.53 0.55 8.45
N ALA A 297 -17.76 1.43 9.09
CA ALA A 297 -16.70 1.03 10.01
C ALA A 297 -17.25 0.32 11.26
N ALA A 298 -18.33 0.82 11.86
CA ALA A 298 -19.01 0.17 12.98
C ALA A 298 -19.50 -1.23 12.57
N ARG A 299 -20.20 -1.32 11.44
CA ARG A 299 -20.72 -2.61 10.96
C ARG A 299 -19.61 -3.61 10.62
N LEU A 300 -18.50 -3.18 10.02
CA LEU A 300 -17.36 -4.05 9.72
C LEU A 300 -16.76 -4.68 10.98
N GLN A 301 -16.75 -3.93 12.10
CA GLN A 301 -16.32 -4.47 13.40
C GLN A 301 -17.27 -5.60 13.86
N ASP A 302 -18.57 -5.41 13.75
CA ASP A 302 -19.58 -6.40 14.14
C ASP A 302 -19.55 -7.65 13.23
N GLU A 303 -19.18 -7.47 11.97
CA GLU A 303 -19.07 -8.55 10.97
C GLU A 303 -17.69 -9.25 10.97
N GLY A 304 -16.82 -8.96 11.94
CA GLY A 304 -15.57 -9.70 12.20
C GLY A 304 -14.37 -9.27 11.36
N ALA A 305 -14.31 -8.04 10.88
CA ALA A 305 -13.07 -7.46 10.39
C ALA A 305 -12.09 -7.23 11.56
N ASP A 306 -10.78 -7.33 11.29
CA ASP A 306 -9.73 -7.08 12.28
C ASP A 306 -9.12 -5.67 12.18
N ALA A 307 -9.33 -4.97 11.07
CA ALA A 307 -8.94 -3.57 10.89
C ALA A 307 -9.74 -2.88 9.78
N ILE A 308 -9.87 -1.57 9.94
CA ILE A 308 -10.49 -0.67 8.96
C ILE A 308 -9.39 0.08 8.22
N TRP A 309 -9.45 0.09 6.88
CA TRP A 309 -8.50 0.87 6.09
C TRP A 309 -9.21 2.02 5.38
N VAL A 310 -9.04 3.22 5.93
CA VAL A 310 -9.57 4.47 5.38
C VAL A 310 -8.83 4.81 4.10
N SER A 311 -9.55 4.76 2.98
CA SER A 311 -9.00 4.93 1.64
C SER A 311 -10.05 5.41 0.66
N ASN A 312 -9.67 6.29 -0.28
CA ASN A 312 -10.43 6.60 -1.49
C ASN A 312 -9.66 6.21 -2.77
N HIS A 313 -8.77 5.21 -2.63
CA HIS A 313 -7.92 4.73 -3.72
C HIS A 313 -7.08 5.84 -4.35
N ALA A 314 -6.68 6.84 -3.55
CA ALA A 314 -5.95 8.04 -3.98
C ALA A 314 -6.64 8.80 -5.14
N GLY A 315 -7.98 8.84 -5.16
CA GLY A 315 -8.77 9.50 -6.20
C GLY A 315 -8.80 8.76 -7.54
N ARG A 316 -8.40 7.50 -7.57
CA ARG A 316 -8.29 6.72 -8.82
C ARG A 316 -9.60 6.04 -9.22
N GLN A 317 -10.60 5.99 -8.34
CA GLN A 317 -11.87 5.29 -8.59
C GLN A 317 -13.06 6.24 -8.73
N PHE A 318 -13.16 7.25 -7.87
CA PHE A 318 -14.27 8.18 -7.85
C PHE A 318 -13.78 9.61 -7.60
N ASP A 319 -14.05 10.50 -8.55
CA ASP A 319 -13.49 11.88 -8.53
C ASP A 319 -14.27 12.85 -7.63
N ALA A 320 -15.42 12.40 -7.09
CA ALA A 320 -16.24 13.16 -6.14
C ALA A 320 -16.19 12.60 -4.70
N ALA A 321 -15.19 11.75 -4.37
CA ALA A 321 -15.01 11.25 -3.02
C ALA A 321 -14.54 12.35 -2.07
N PRO A 322 -14.89 12.31 -0.77
CA PRO A 322 -14.27 13.15 0.25
C PRO A 322 -12.77 12.83 0.38
N ALA A 323 -12.01 13.77 0.92
CA ALA A 323 -10.63 13.48 1.28
C ALA A 323 -10.60 12.49 2.46
N THR A 324 -9.68 11.52 2.38
CA THR A 324 -9.58 10.47 3.41
C THR A 324 -9.27 11.04 4.79
N ILE A 325 -8.44 12.10 4.86
CA ILE A 325 -8.08 12.74 6.11
C ILE A 325 -9.28 13.44 6.78
N GLU A 326 -10.29 13.86 6.01
CA GLU A 326 -11.54 14.43 6.55
C GLU A 326 -12.46 13.33 7.06
N ALA A 327 -12.46 12.14 6.44
CA ALA A 327 -13.25 11.00 6.87
C ALA A 327 -12.67 10.29 8.10
N LEU A 328 -11.35 10.36 8.29
CA LEU A 328 -10.61 9.62 9.31
C LEU A 328 -11.14 9.81 10.74
N PRO A 329 -11.39 11.03 11.27
CA PRO A 329 -11.83 11.20 12.65
C PRO A 329 -13.20 10.55 12.92
N ALA A 330 -14.14 10.64 11.97
CA ALA A 330 -15.45 10.03 12.10
C ALA A 330 -15.39 8.50 12.06
N VAL A 331 -14.57 7.93 11.18
CA VAL A 331 -14.32 6.49 11.12
C VAL A 331 -13.65 6.02 12.41
N ARG A 332 -12.63 6.73 12.91
CA ARG A 332 -11.95 6.39 14.18
C ARG A 332 -12.92 6.37 15.36
N ALA A 333 -13.81 7.34 15.43
CA ALA A 333 -14.79 7.43 16.53
C ALA A 333 -15.84 6.30 16.51
N ALA A 334 -16.05 5.66 15.35
CA ALA A 334 -17.09 4.63 15.16
C ALA A 334 -16.58 3.21 15.40
N THR A 335 -15.30 2.98 15.67
CA THR A 335 -14.73 1.64 15.83
C THR A 335 -13.64 1.61 16.88
N THR A 336 -13.47 0.46 17.54
CA THR A 336 -12.33 0.18 18.42
C THR A 336 -11.21 -0.60 17.70
N LEU A 337 -11.47 -1.06 16.46
CA LEU A 337 -10.49 -1.75 15.65
C LEU A 337 -9.33 -0.83 15.26
N PRO A 338 -8.15 -1.36 14.95
CA PRO A 338 -7.09 -0.62 14.33
C PRO A 338 -7.55 0.08 13.05
N VAL A 339 -7.19 1.36 12.90
CA VAL A 339 -7.49 2.16 11.72
C VAL A 339 -6.22 2.39 10.90
N ILE A 340 -6.19 1.81 9.72
CA ILE A 340 -5.13 1.99 8.73
C ILE A 340 -5.55 3.12 7.79
N PHE A 341 -4.58 3.92 7.34
CA PHE A 341 -4.84 5.09 6.52
C PHE A 341 -4.00 5.11 5.25
N ASP A 342 -4.57 5.56 4.13
CA ASP A 342 -3.82 5.92 2.92
C ASP A 342 -4.47 7.10 2.17
N SER A 343 -3.98 7.36 0.98
CA SER A 343 -4.43 8.37 -0.01
C SER A 343 -3.84 9.77 0.21
N GLY A 344 -2.79 10.04 -0.54
CA GLY A 344 -2.13 11.35 -0.59
C GLY A 344 -0.89 11.47 0.27
N ILE A 345 -0.49 10.43 1.00
CA ILE A 345 0.71 10.41 1.82
C ILE A 345 1.97 10.39 0.94
N GLU A 346 2.87 11.33 1.18
CA GLU A 346 4.11 11.48 0.43
C GLU A 346 5.38 11.53 1.32
N GLY A 347 5.23 11.66 2.64
CA GLY A 347 6.37 11.74 3.55
C GLY A 347 5.99 11.66 5.02
N GLY A 348 7.00 11.77 5.90
CA GLY A 348 6.84 11.62 7.34
C GLY A 348 5.85 12.60 7.98
N LEU A 349 5.83 13.86 7.52
CA LEU A 349 4.88 14.86 8.03
C LEU A 349 3.42 14.43 7.77
N ASP A 350 3.14 13.83 6.62
CA ASP A 350 1.78 13.34 6.30
C ASP A 350 1.40 12.13 7.17
N ILE A 351 2.38 11.26 7.47
CA ILE A 351 2.20 10.15 8.42
C ILE A 351 1.82 10.70 9.79
N CYS A 352 2.57 11.68 10.30
CA CYS A 352 2.25 12.33 11.58
C CYS A 352 0.84 12.95 11.58
N ARG A 353 0.44 13.62 10.48
CA ARG A 353 -0.92 14.19 10.34
C ARG A 353 -2.01 13.13 10.46
N ALA A 354 -1.83 11.99 9.78
CA ALA A 354 -2.78 10.89 9.83
C ALA A 354 -2.89 10.28 11.24
N ILE A 355 -1.75 10.03 11.90
CA ILE A 355 -1.72 9.48 13.27
C ILE A 355 -2.34 10.46 14.25
N ALA A 356 -2.04 11.76 14.15
CA ALA A 356 -2.62 12.78 15.02
C ALA A 356 -4.15 12.87 14.91
N LEU A 357 -4.74 12.46 13.78
CA LEU A 357 -6.18 12.42 13.54
C LEU A 357 -6.81 11.04 13.76
N GLY A 358 -6.07 10.07 14.29
CA GLY A 358 -6.58 8.80 14.77
C GLY A 358 -6.27 7.57 13.91
N ALA A 359 -5.32 7.64 12.98
CA ALA A 359 -4.79 6.44 12.35
C ALA A 359 -3.80 5.74 13.29
N ASP A 360 -3.89 4.41 13.38
CA ASP A 360 -2.92 3.57 14.10
C ASP A 360 -1.74 3.19 13.19
N PHE A 361 -1.98 3.16 11.88
CA PHE A 361 -0.99 2.75 10.88
C PHE A 361 -1.23 3.46 9.53
N VAL A 362 -0.16 3.71 8.76
CA VAL A 362 -0.24 4.44 7.50
C VAL A 362 0.39 3.63 6.36
N MET A 363 -0.28 3.56 5.22
CA MET A 363 0.22 2.82 4.06
C MET A 363 0.51 3.77 2.90
N LEU A 364 1.71 3.69 2.35
CA LEU A 364 2.16 4.52 1.24
C LEU A 364 2.17 3.71 -0.06
N GLY A 365 1.52 4.21 -1.09
CA GLY A 365 1.48 3.58 -2.41
C GLY A 365 2.52 4.19 -3.36
N ARG A 366 2.11 5.24 -4.07
CA ARG A 366 2.94 5.86 -5.13
C ARG A 366 4.28 6.39 -4.64
N ALA A 367 4.36 6.86 -3.40
CA ALA A 367 5.60 7.37 -2.83
C ALA A 367 6.76 6.35 -2.88
N TRP A 368 6.46 5.05 -2.78
CA TRP A 368 7.45 3.98 -2.90
C TRP A 368 7.83 3.64 -4.35
N HIS A 369 7.14 4.19 -5.32
CA HIS A 369 7.36 3.92 -6.74
C HIS A 369 8.06 5.09 -7.49
N TYR A 370 8.27 6.20 -6.79
CA TYR A 370 9.02 7.36 -7.30
C TYR A 370 10.56 7.24 -7.07
#